data_b2a55e733199f27b804fa684d5648d7c
#
_entry.id   b2a55e733199f27b804fa684d5648d7c
#
_cell.length_a   1.000
_cell.length_b   1.000
_cell.length_c   1.000
_cell.angle_alpha   90.00
_cell.angle_beta   90.00
_cell.angle_gamma   90.00
#
_symmetry.space_group_name_H-M   'P 1'
#
loop_
_entity.id
_entity.type
_entity.pdbx_description
1 polymer ?
#
loop_
_entity_poly.entity_id
_entity_poly.type
_entity_poly.pdbx_seq_one_letter_code
_entity_poly.pdbx_strand_id
1 'polypeptide(L)'
;LLTALVGGLIGIPVLRLKSDYLAIATLGFSEIIRAVIAAPQLDRITNGSYGLKSIPAFGSIYDVFIIAFICILLMVLVINSSYGRAFKAIREDEVAAQAMGINLFMHKGMAFIISCFFTGVSGGLLAVFMRSIDSKTFQVMLTYDILLIVVLGGLGSITGSIIGSFLITAAREWLRFFDNPLIIAGFQVPLF
;
A
#
# COMPACT_ATOMS: atom_id res chain seq x y z
N LEU A 1 1.70 11.16 -9.32
CA LEU A 1 2.23 12.48 -8.98
C LEU A 1 1.44 13.14 -7.86
N LEU A 2 0.10 13.23 -7.97
CA LEU A 2 -0.75 13.85 -6.96
C LEU A 2 -0.61 13.18 -5.59
N THR A 3 -0.56 11.85 -5.53
CA THR A 3 -0.32 11.07 -4.30
C THR A 3 1.04 11.36 -3.67
N ALA A 4 2.09 11.55 -4.49
CA ALA A 4 3.41 11.92 -4.01
C ALA A 4 3.44 13.35 -3.42
N LEU A 5 2.69 14.29 -4.04
CA LEU A 5 2.54 15.65 -3.52
C LEU A 5 1.79 15.68 -2.19
N VAL A 6 0.63 15.03 -2.13
CA VAL A 6 -0.18 14.93 -0.90
C VAL A 6 0.61 14.19 0.19
N GLY A 7 1.26 13.08 -0.16
CA GLY A 7 2.12 12.33 0.73
C GLY A 7 3.29 13.17 1.26
N GLY A 8 3.96 13.95 0.39
CA GLY A 8 5.01 14.86 0.81
C GLY A 8 4.52 15.94 1.80
N LEU A 9 3.35 16.50 1.55
CA LEU A 9 2.74 17.52 2.39
C LEU A 9 2.36 16.97 3.78
N ILE A 10 1.84 15.74 3.85
CA ILE A 10 1.55 15.04 5.10
C ILE A 10 2.84 14.54 5.76
N GLY A 11 3.81 14.10 4.96
CA GLY A 11 5.08 13.56 5.45
C GLY A 11 5.90 14.57 6.25
N ILE A 12 5.92 15.85 5.85
CA ILE A 12 6.69 16.90 6.54
C ILE A 12 6.40 16.97 8.05
N PRO A 13 5.14 17.10 8.51
CA PRO A 13 4.85 17.10 9.94
C PRO A 13 5.01 15.72 10.59
N VAL A 14 4.62 14.66 9.88
CA VAL A 14 4.56 13.30 10.45
C VAL A 14 5.95 12.70 10.65
N LEU A 15 6.90 12.97 9.74
CA LEU A 15 8.29 12.48 9.83
C LEU A 15 9.09 13.08 11.01
N ARG A 16 8.56 14.10 11.68
CA ARG A 16 9.15 14.64 12.92
C ARG A 16 8.78 13.82 14.16
N LEU A 17 7.81 12.92 14.04
CA LEU A 17 7.38 12.05 15.12
C LEU A 17 8.32 10.84 15.26
N LYS A 18 8.37 10.27 16.45
CA LYS A 18 9.07 9.00 16.69
C LYS A 18 8.36 7.86 15.96
N SER A 19 9.08 6.80 15.67
CA SER A 19 8.65 5.66 14.82
C SER A 19 7.23 5.16 15.11
N ASP A 20 6.90 4.94 16.39
CA ASP A 20 5.60 4.38 16.79
C ASP A 20 4.44 5.37 16.57
N TYR A 21 4.67 6.65 16.91
CA TYR A 21 3.68 7.71 16.69
C TYR A 21 3.49 8.03 15.20
N LEU A 22 4.52 7.81 14.39
CA LEU A 22 4.46 7.98 12.95
C LEU A 22 3.43 7.02 12.33
N ALA A 23 3.45 5.75 12.73
CA ALA A 23 2.49 4.75 12.23
C ALA A 23 1.05 5.11 12.61
N ILE A 24 0.82 5.52 13.87
CA ILE A 24 -0.53 5.90 14.34
C ILE A 24 -1.01 7.17 13.60
N ALA A 25 -0.15 8.17 13.45
CA ALA A 25 -0.49 9.41 12.76
C ALA A 25 -0.83 9.17 11.27
N THR A 26 -0.07 8.34 10.57
CA THR A 26 -0.35 8.03 9.15
C THR A 26 -1.66 7.27 8.98
N LEU A 27 -1.99 6.33 9.88
CA LEU A 27 -3.30 5.66 9.89
C LEU A 27 -4.43 6.67 10.14
N GLY A 28 -4.27 7.58 11.11
CA GLY A 28 -5.25 8.64 11.37
C GLY A 28 -5.46 9.55 10.16
N PHE A 29 -4.38 9.97 9.48
CA PHE A 29 -4.48 10.76 8.26
C PHE A 29 -5.16 10.00 7.12
N SER A 30 -4.92 8.70 6.97
CA SER A 30 -5.60 7.90 5.94
C SER A 30 -7.10 7.86 6.16
N GLU A 31 -7.57 7.74 7.41
CA GLU A 31 -8.98 7.76 7.75
C GLU A 31 -9.61 9.15 7.55
N ILE A 32 -8.88 10.22 7.86
CA ILE A 32 -9.34 11.60 7.58
C ILE A 32 -9.54 11.78 6.07
N ILE A 33 -8.56 11.38 5.25
CA ILE A 33 -8.66 11.48 3.79
C ILE A 33 -9.85 10.66 3.28
N ARG A 34 -10.03 9.43 3.77
CA ARG A 34 -11.16 8.58 3.42
C ARG A 34 -12.50 9.24 3.78
N ALA A 35 -12.60 9.79 4.98
CA ALA A 35 -13.80 10.49 5.43
C ALA A 35 -14.09 11.73 4.59
N VAL A 36 -13.07 12.51 4.23
CA VAL A 36 -13.21 13.69 3.36
C VAL A 36 -13.69 13.28 1.96
N ILE A 37 -13.13 12.21 1.38
CA ILE A 37 -13.55 11.71 0.07
C ILE A 37 -14.99 11.19 0.10
N ALA A 38 -15.42 10.58 1.21
CA ALA A 38 -16.78 10.07 1.39
C ALA A 38 -17.79 11.16 1.78
N ALA A 39 -17.34 12.39 2.06
CA ALA A 39 -18.20 13.46 2.53
C ALA A 39 -19.15 13.94 1.43
N PRO A 40 -20.46 14.17 1.73
CA PRO A 40 -21.45 14.61 0.74
C PRO A 40 -21.11 15.95 0.07
N GLN A 41 -20.31 16.79 0.73
CA GLN A 41 -19.90 18.08 0.19
C GLN A 41 -19.01 17.96 -1.06
N LEU A 42 -18.31 16.84 -1.20
CA LEU A 42 -17.44 16.54 -2.35
C LEU A 42 -18.10 15.64 -3.41
N ASP A 43 -19.39 15.35 -3.28
CA ASP A 43 -20.14 14.49 -4.22
C ASP A 43 -19.96 14.91 -5.69
N ARG A 44 -19.77 16.19 -5.95
CA ARG A 44 -19.55 16.72 -7.30
C ARG A 44 -18.25 16.25 -7.95
N ILE A 45 -17.26 15.86 -7.15
CA ILE A 45 -15.91 15.47 -7.62
C ILE A 45 -15.66 13.98 -7.40
N THR A 46 -16.05 13.46 -6.25
CA THR A 46 -15.72 12.09 -5.81
C THR A 46 -16.88 11.12 -5.94
N ASN A 47 -18.09 11.63 -6.26
CA ASN A 47 -19.34 10.85 -6.18
C ASN A 47 -19.62 10.28 -4.78
N GLY A 48 -18.91 10.80 -3.76
CA GLY A 48 -19.10 10.51 -2.34
C GLY A 48 -19.12 9.02 -2.01
N SER A 49 -20.17 8.61 -1.32
CA SER A 49 -20.38 7.21 -0.91
C SER A 49 -20.71 6.26 -2.07
N TYR A 50 -21.14 6.77 -3.22
CA TYR A 50 -21.46 5.95 -4.40
C TYR A 50 -20.23 5.50 -5.18
N GLY A 51 -19.11 6.19 -4.96
CA GLY A 51 -17.84 5.90 -5.62
C GLY A 51 -17.83 6.19 -7.13
N LEU A 52 -16.68 6.00 -7.74
CA LEU A 52 -16.49 6.13 -9.19
C LEU A 52 -16.79 4.79 -9.85
N LYS A 53 -17.80 4.79 -10.73
CA LYS A 53 -18.22 3.63 -11.53
C LYS A 53 -17.82 3.85 -12.99
N SER A 54 -17.68 2.76 -13.74
CA SER A 54 -17.36 2.79 -15.17
C SER A 54 -15.99 3.38 -15.48
N ILE A 55 -14.97 3.07 -14.69
CA ILE A 55 -13.58 3.42 -15.00
C ILE A 55 -13.19 2.69 -16.28
N PRO A 56 -12.66 3.42 -17.31
CA PRO A 56 -12.23 2.79 -18.55
C PRO A 56 -11.15 1.75 -18.27
N ALA A 57 -11.36 0.54 -18.77
CA ALA A 57 -10.38 -0.52 -18.66
C ALA A 57 -9.20 -0.25 -19.61
N PHE A 58 -8.00 -0.73 -19.26
CA PHE A 58 -6.94 -0.88 -20.26
C PHE A 58 -7.40 -1.85 -21.36
N GLY A 59 -6.88 -1.65 -22.56
CA GLY A 59 -7.23 -2.50 -23.71
C GLY A 59 -6.91 -3.97 -23.49
N SER A 60 -5.87 -4.26 -22.68
CA SER A 60 -5.48 -5.62 -22.32
C SER A 60 -5.08 -5.72 -20.86
N ILE A 61 -5.34 -6.88 -20.26
CA ILE A 61 -4.87 -7.20 -18.90
C ILE A 61 -3.33 -7.21 -18.82
N TYR A 62 -2.66 -7.46 -19.93
CA TYR A 62 -1.19 -7.45 -20.02
C TYR A 62 -0.61 -6.07 -19.73
N ASP A 63 -1.31 -4.99 -20.06
CA ASP A 63 -0.83 -3.61 -19.81
C ASP A 63 -0.65 -3.35 -18.31
N VAL A 64 -1.55 -3.88 -17.48
CA VAL A 64 -1.46 -3.78 -16.01
C VAL A 64 -0.22 -4.49 -15.48
N PHE A 65 0.06 -5.70 -16.00
CA PHE A 65 1.24 -6.48 -15.59
C PHE A 65 2.54 -5.81 -16.05
N ILE A 66 2.58 -5.25 -17.25
CA ILE A 66 3.76 -4.55 -17.79
C ILE A 66 4.07 -3.32 -16.91
N ILE A 67 3.06 -2.51 -16.58
CA ILE A 67 3.25 -1.33 -15.73
C ILE A 67 3.71 -1.75 -14.34
N ALA A 68 3.10 -2.77 -13.74
CA ALA A 68 3.51 -3.30 -12.45
C ALA A 68 4.97 -3.79 -12.47
N PHE A 69 5.37 -4.51 -13.51
CA PHE A 69 6.74 -4.99 -13.68
C PHE A 69 7.74 -3.84 -13.79
N ILE A 70 7.42 -2.81 -14.60
CA ILE A 70 8.25 -1.61 -14.73
C ILE A 70 8.39 -0.91 -13.37
N CYS A 71 7.31 -0.77 -12.61
CA CYS A 71 7.35 -0.17 -11.27
C CYS A 71 8.23 -0.95 -10.30
N ILE A 72 8.15 -2.28 -10.30
CA ILE A 72 9.00 -3.14 -9.48
C ILE A 72 10.48 -2.97 -9.88
N LEU A 73 10.77 -2.96 -11.18
CA LEU A 73 12.12 -2.76 -11.70
C LEU A 73 12.69 -1.40 -11.27
N LEU A 74 11.91 -0.33 -11.41
CA LEU A 74 12.31 1.01 -10.95
C LEU A 74 12.56 1.03 -9.43
N MET A 75 11.72 0.35 -8.64
CA MET A 75 11.89 0.25 -7.20
C MET A 75 13.20 -0.46 -6.83
N VAL A 76 13.53 -1.56 -7.53
CA VAL A 76 14.80 -2.28 -7.35
C VAL A 76 16.01 -1.39 -7.71
N LEU A 77 15.92 -0.61 -8.78
CA LEU A 77 16.97 0.33 -9.17
C LEU A 77 17.18 1.42 -8.11
N VAL A 78 16.10 1.99 -7.56
CA VAL A 78 16.17 2.99 -6.49
C VAL A 78 16.84 2.42 -5.24
N ILE A 79 16.46 1.20 -4.81
CA ILE A 79 17.03 0.57 -3.61
C ILE A 79 18.51 0.20 -3.78
N ASN A 80 18.95 -0.09 -4.99
CA ASN A 80 20.36 -0.39 -5.30
C ASN A 80 21.19 0.85 -5.60
N SER A 81 20.59 2.04 -5.67
CA SER A 81 21.27 3.32 -5.86
C SER A 81 22.02 3.78 -4.60
N SER A 82 22.78 4.89 -4.73
CA SER A 82 23.43 5.54 -3.58
C SER A 82 22.44 5.99 -2.51
N TYR A 83 21.28 6.48 -2.92
CA TYR A 83 20.18 6.84 -2.01
C TYR A 83 19.63 5.62 -1.28
N GLY A 84 19.47 4.49 -1.97
CA GLY A 84 19.00 3.24 -1.36
C GLY A 84 19.97 2.70 -0.32
N ARG A 85 21.30 2.88 -0.50
CA ARG A 85 22.28 2.54 0.53
C ARG A 85 22.13 3.42 1.78
N ALA A 86 21.86 4.71 1.61
CA ALA A 86 21.58 5.61 2.73
C ALA A 86 20.28 5.22 3.46
N PHE A 87 19.24 4.83 2.73
CA PHE A 87 17.98 4.34 3.35
C PHE A 87 18.21 3.06 4.16
N LYS A 88 19.01 2.12 3.65
CA LYS A 88 19.39 0.91 4.41
C LYS A 88 20.19 1.24 5.66
N ALA A 89 21.16 2.15 5.57
CA ALA A 89 21.94 2.58 6.72
C ALA A 89 21.06 3.22 7.81
N ILE A 90 20.14 4.09 7.45
CA ILE A 90 19.20 4.71 8.38
C ILE A 90 18.29 3.66 9.05
N ARG A 91 17.87 2.62 8.30
CA ARG A 91 17.04 1.54 8.83
C ARG A 91 17.78 0.70 9.88
N GLU A 92 19.07 0.43 9.66
CA GLU A 92 19.88 -0.39 10.58
C GLU A 92 20.21 0.38 11.87
N ASP A 93 20.71 1.62 11.74
CA ASP A 93 20.99 2.48 12.90
C ASP A 93 20.93 3.95 12.49
N GLU A 94 19.94 4.68 13.02
CA GLU A 94 19.76 6.10 12.76
C GLU A 94 20.89 6.96 13.35
N VAL A 95 21.41 6.59 14.52
CA VAL A 95 22.46 7.35 15.21
C VAL A 95 23.80 7.21 14.47
N ALA A 96 24.13 5.98 14.08
CA ALA A 96 25.33 5.72 13.29
C ALA A 96 25.26 6.39 11.91
N ALA A 97 24.12 6.35 11.23
CA ALA A 97 23.93 7.02 9.95
C ALA A 97 24.11 8.54 10.06
N GLN A 98 23.58 9.15 11.13
CA GLN A 98 23.76 10.58 11.39
C GLN A 98 25.22 10.94 11.69
N ALA A 99 25.92 10.11 12.44
CA ALA A 99 27.35 10.29 12.72
C ALA A 99 28.21 10.23 11.46
N MET A 100 27.78 9.47 10.44
CA MET A 100 28.41 9.43 9.12
C MET A 100 28.00 10.58 8.19
N GLY A 101 27.27 11.59 8.71
CA GLY A 101 26.89 12.79 7.98
C GLY A 101 25.60 12.66 7.14
N ILE A 102 24.82 11.59 7.30
CA ILE A 102 23.56 11.42 6.58
C ILE A 102 22.47 12.27 7.26
N ASN A 103 21.84 13.17 6.48
CA ASN A 103 20.72 13.97 6.97
C ASN A 103 19.45 13.10 7.04
N LEU A 104 19.06 12.68 8.25
CA LEU A 104 17.93 11.78 8.49
C LEU A 104 16.61 12.32 7.94
N PHE A 105 16.30 13.59 8.21
CA PHE A 105 15.03 14.20 7.82
C PHE A 105 14.87 14.22 6.29
N MET A 106 15.93 14.62 5.59
CA MET A 106 15.91 14.70 4.13
C MET A 106 15.77 13.32 3.48
N HIS A 107 16.54 12.33 3.95
CA HIS A 107 16.50 10.97 3.37
C HIS A 107 15.21 10.23 3.71
N LYS A 108 14.70 10.35 4.95
CA LYS A 108 13.38 9.80 5.32
C LYS A 108 12.26 10.45 4.51
N GLY A 109 12.32 11.78 4.29
CA GLY A 109 11.37 12.51 3.46
C GLY A 109 11.37 12.04 2.02
N MET A 110 12.55 11.88 1.41
CA MET A 110 12.66 11.34 0.04
C MET A 110 12.12 9.92 -0.05
N ALA A 111 12.48 9.04 0.88
CA ALA A 111 11.97 7.67 0.91
C ALA A 111 10.45 7.62 1.01
N PHE A 112 9.87 8.49 1.85
CA PHE A 112 8.42 8.60 2.03
C PHE A 112 7.72 9.06 0.74
N ILE A 113 8.23 10.11 0.08
CA ILE A 113 7.66 10.63 -1.17
C ILE A 113 7.74 9.58 -2.30
N ILE A 114 8.88 8.89 -2.42
CA ILE A 114 9.06 7.82 -3.41
C ILE A 114 8.06 6.68 -3.13
N SER A 115 7.91 6.27 -1.87
CA SER A 115 6.93 5.25 -1.46
C SER A 115 5.50 5.67 -1.82
N CYS A 116 5.10 6.92 -1.51
CA CYS A 116 3.78 7.45 -1.87
C CYS A 116 3.54 7.47 -3.38
N PHE A 117 4.58 7.72 -4.18
CA PHE A 117 4.47 7.66 -5.63
C PHE A 117 4.12 6.24 -6.10
N PHE A 118 4.88 5.23 -5.68
CA PHE A 118 4.64 3.84 -6.08
C PHE A 118 3.30 3.31 -5.55
N THR A 119 2.93 3.67 -4.32
CA THR A 119 1.63 3.32 -3.75
C THR A 119 0.49 3.94 -4.56
N GLY A 120 0.65 5.20 -5.00
CA GLY A 120 -0.33 5.85 -5.86
C GLY A 120 -0.48 5.20 -7.23
N VAL A 121 0.60 4.71 -7.82
CA VAL A 121 0.54 3.94 -9.08
C VAL A 121 -0.17 2.60 -8.83
N SER A 122 0.16 1.90 -7.75
CA SER A 122 -0.48 0.64 -7.38
C SER A 122 -1.99 0.81 -7.15
N GLY A 123 -2.39 1.87 -6.42
CA GLY A 123 -3.82 2.20 -6.24
C GLY A 123 -4.52 2.51 -7.55
N GLY A 124 -3.87 3.21 -8.49
CA GLY A 124 -4.39 3.46 -9.83
C GLY A 124 -4.56 2.17 -10.65
N LEU A 125 -3.61 1.26 -10.59
CA LEU A 125 -3.71 -0.05 -11.26
C LEU A 125 -4.86 -0.90 -10.68
N LEU A 126 -5.01 -0.89 -9.35
CA LEU A 126 -6.13 -1.55 -8.69
C LEU A 126 -7.47 -0.97 -9.12
N ALA A 127 -7.56 0.36 -9.25
CA ALA A 127 -8.72 1.07 -9.72
C ALA A 127 -9.19 0.62 -11.09
N VAL A 128 -8.26 0.56 -12.03
CA VAL A 128 -8.53 0.14 -13.40
C VAL A 128 -8.90 -1.35 -13.46
N PHE A 129 -8.28 -2.18 -12.64
CA PHE A 129 -8.58 -3.60 -12.54
C PHE A 129 -10.00 -3.85 -12.03
N MET A 130 -10.40 -3.15 -10.96
CA MET A 130 -11.74 -3.30 -10.35
C MET A 130 -12.86 -2.63 -11.15
N ARG A 131 -12.54 -1.68 -12.05
CA ARG A 131 -13.49 -0.87 -12.84
C ARG A 131 -14.48 -0.04 -12.04
N SER A 132 -14.52 -0.20 -10.76
CA SER A 132 -15.33 0.59 -9.83
C SER A 132 -14.58 0.73 -8.52
N ILE A 133 -14.58 1.93 -7.96
CA ILE A 133 -13.96 2.22 -6.66
C ILE A 133 -14.96 2.96 -5.82
N ASP A 134 -15.15 2.49 -4.61
CA ASP A 134 -15.85 3.22 -3.57
C ASP A 134 -14.91 3.49 -2.38
N SER A 135 -15.32 4.37 -1.48
CA SER A 135 -14.55 4.71 -0.29
C SER A 135 -14.37 3.52 0.67
N LYS A 136 -15.19 2.47 0.52
CA LYS A 136 -15.10 1.25 1.31
C LYS A 136 -14.00 0.31 0.85
N THR A 137 -13.54 0.44 -0.39
CA THR A 137 -12.45 -0.40 -0.93
C THR A 137 -11.13 -0.15 -0.20
N PHE A 138 -10.87 1.10 0.23
CA PHE A 138 -9.62 1.49 0.89
C PHE A 138 -9.81 1.67 2.41
N GLN A 139 -10.32 0.64 3.08
CA GLN A 139 -10.45 0.61 4.53
C GLN A 139 -9.14 0.21 5.20
N VAL A 140 -9.05 0.47 6.50
CA VAL A 140 -7.92 0.07 7.35
C VAL A 140 -7.64 -1.43 7.27
N MET A 141 -8.66 -2.25 7.02
CA MET A 141 -8.50 -3.69 6.84
C MET A 141 -7.54 -4.04 5.68
N LEU A 142 -7.63 -3.33 4.55
CA LEU A 142 -6.69 -3.49 3.44
C LEU A 142 -5.26 -3.17 3.87
N THR A 143 -5.07 -2.16 4.72
CA THR A 143 -3.76 -1.80 5.26
C THR A 143 -3.19 -2.92 6.12
N TYR A 144 -4.00 -3.55 6.97
CA TYR A 144 -3.57 -4.71 7.77
C TYR A 144 -3.21 -5.91 6.90
N ASP A 145 -3.95 -6.16 5.84
CA ASP A 145 -3.65 -7.22 4.88
C ASP A 145 -2.29 -7.01 4.21
N ILE A 146 -2.03 -5.79 3.75
CA ILE A 146 -0.75 -5.43 3.14
C ILE A 146 0.37 -5.51 4.17
N LEU A 147 0.15 -5.03 5.40
CA LEU A 147 1.12 -5.12 6.48
C LEU A 147 1.49 -6.58 6.78
N LEU A 148 0.50 -7.47 6.85
CA LEU A 148 0.69 -8.89 7.07
C LEU A 148 1.56 -9.51 5.97
N ILE A 149 1.29 -9.18 4.70
CA ILE A 149 2.09 -9.62 3.54
C ILE A 149 3.54 -9.17 3.68
N VAL A 150 3.76 -7.89 4.01
CA VAL A 150 5.10 -7.30 4.11
C VAL A 150 5.88 -7.87 5.30
N VAL A 151 5.23 -8.08 6.44
CA VAL A 151 5.86 -8.63 7.64
C VAL A 151 6.25 -10.09 7.42
N LEU A 152 5.35 -10.92 6.91
CA LEU A 152 5.63 -12.33 6.60
C LEU A 152 6.62 -12.51 5.45
N GLY A 153 6.58 -11.60 4.46
CA GLY A 153 7.55 -11.58 3.35
C GLY A 153 8.95 -11.11 3.75
N GLY A 154 9.07 -10.49 4.93
CA GLY A 154 10.31 -9.94 5.45
C GLY A 154 10.47 -8.44 5.17
N LEU A 155 10.49 -7.66 6.24
CA LEU A 155 10.66 -6.21 6.20
C LEU A 155 11.94 -5.82 5.47
N GLY A 156 11.82 -5.00 4.43
CA GLY A 156 12.94 -4.49 3.65
C GLY A 156 13.42 -5.39 2.50
N SER A 157 12.72 -6.48 2.20
CA SER A 157 12.99 -7.35 1.05
C SER A 157 11.87 -7.24 0.01
N ILE A 158 12.19 -6.73 -1.19
CA ILE A 158 11.22 -6.69 -2.31
C ILE A 158 10.85 -8.11 -2.74
N THR A 159 11.85 -8.98 -2.90
CA THR A 159 11.63 -10.36 -3.32
C THR A 159 10.79 -11.11 -2.30
N GLY A 160 11.05 -10.91 -0.99
CA GLY A 160 10.26 -11.49 0.08
C GLY A 160 8.80 -11.01 0.05
N SER A 161 8.56 -9.73 -0.17
CA SER A 161 7.19 -9.18 -0.28
C SER A 161 6.44 -9.73 -1.49
N ILE A 162 7.10 -9.94 -2.63
CA ILE A 162 6.49 -10.55 -3.83
C ILE A 162 6.11 -12.01 -3.55
N ILE A 163 7.03 -12.81 -3.00
CA ILE A 163 6.78 -14.21 -2.65
C ILE A 163 5.70 -14.29 -1.57
N GLY A 164 5.77 -13.43 -0.55
CA GLY A 164 4.79 -13.32 0.53
C GLY A 164 3.39 -13.00 0.03
N SER A 165 3.26 -12.07 -0.93
CA SER A 165 1.95 -11.73 -1.51
C SER A 165 1.34 -12.91 -2.25
N PHE A 166 2.13 -13.64 -3.04
CA PHE A 166 1.67 -14.83 -3.73
C PHE A 166 1.25 -15.94 -2.75
N LEU A 167 2.08 -16.21 -1.74
CA LEU A 167 1.85 -17.26 -0.75
C LEU A 167 0.60 -16.96 0.10
N ILE A 168 0.43 -15.73 0.58
CA ILE A 168 -0.72 -15.34 1.40
C ILE A 168 -2.01 -15.35 0.57
N THR A 169 -1.96 -14.86 -0.67
CA THR A 169 -3.14 -14.90 -1.56
C THR A 169 -3.54 -16.34 -1.87
N ALA A 170 -2.57 -17.20 -2.17
CA ALA A 170 -2.81 -18.62 -2.40
C ALA A 170 -3.35 -19.33 -1.14
N ALA A 171 -2.79 -19.02 0.04
CA ALA A 171 -3.25 -19.59 1.31
C ALA A 171 -4.69 -19.15 1.64
N ARG A 172 -5.04 -17.87 1.40
CA ARG A 172 -6.41 -17.38 1.58
C ARG A 172 -7.40 -18.09 0.65
N GLU A 173 -7.03 -18.25 -0.62
CA GLU A 173 -7.90 -18.93 -1.58
C GLU A 173 -8.05 -20.42 -1.25
N TRP A 174 -6.99 -21.04 -0.74
CA TRP A 174 -7.06 -22.44 -0.29
C TRP A 174 -7.89 -22.60 0.98
N LEU A 175 -7.73 -21.71 1.96
CA LEU A 175 -8.55 -21.70 3.19
C LEU A 175 -10.04 -21.44 2.88
N ARG A 176 -10.34 -20.63 1.88
CA ARG A 176 -11.72 -20.40 1.42
C ARG A 176 -12.40 -21.67 0.93
N PHE A 177 -11.63 -22.68 0.47
CA PHE A 177 -12.19 -23.98 0.13
C PHE A 177 -12.80 -24.69 1.35
N PHE A 178 -12.21 -24.50 2.55
CA PHE A 178 -12.72 -25.05 3.81
C PHE A 178 -13.90 -24.27 4.39
N ASP A 179 -14.13 -23.05 3.92
CA ASP A 179 -15.24 -22.18 4.36
C ASP A 179 -16.57 -22.56 3.66
N ASN A 180 -16.51 -23.37 2.62
CA ASN A 180 -17.70 -23.94 2.03
C ASN A 180 -18.30 -24.99 2.98
N PRO A 181 -19.60 -24.87 3.37
CA PRO A 181 -20.21 -25.85 4.25
C PRO A 181 -20.13 -27.22 3.60
N LEU A 182 -19.46 -28.16 4.27
CA LEU A 182 -19.44 -29.56 3.83
C LEU A 182 -20.87 -30.10 3.93
N ILE A 183 -21.49 -30.34 2.77
CA ILE A 183 -22.78 -31.03 2.71
C ILE A 183 -22.51 -32.52 2.96
N ILE A 184 -22.50 -32.93 4.22
CA ILE A 184 -22.44 -34.33 4.59
C ILE A 184 -23.86 -34.81 4.85
N ALA A 185 -24.35 -35.69 3.99
CA ALA A 185 -25.66 -36.36 4.11
C ALA A 185 -26.88 -35.41 4.25
N GLY A 186 -26.89 -34.25 3.59
CA GLY A 186 -28.04 -33.35 3.59
C GLY A 186 -28.11 -32.38 4.79
N PHE A 187 -27.16 -32.43 5.70
CA PHE A 187 -27.04 -31.45 6.79
C PHE A 187 -25.94 -30.45 6.46
N GLN A 188 -26.28 -29.17 6.47
CA GLN A 188 -25.32 -28.05 6.43
C GLN A 188 -24.73 -27.88 7.81
N VAL A 189 -23.48 -28.30 8.02
CA VAL A 189 -22.75 -28.05 9.25
C VAL A 189 -21.92 -26.79 9.01
N PRO A 190 -22.25 -25.63 9.63
CA PRO A 190 -21.37 -24.48 9.61
C PRO A 190 -20.11 -24.86 10.41
N LEU A 191 -18.93 -24.75 9.79
CA LEU A 191 -17.67 -25.06 10.45
C LEU A 191 -17.21 -24.00 11.45
N PHE A 192 -17.83 -22.79 11.44
CA PHE A 192 -17.68 -21.72 12.47
C PHE A 192 -18.88 -20.79 12.49
#